data_95f8e21c3640032d58b5dd324bebab96
#
_entry.id   95f8e21c3640032d58b5dd324bebab96
#
_cell.length_a   1.000
_cell.length_b   1.000
_cell.length_c   1.000
_cell.angle_alpha   90.00
_cell.angle_beta   90.00
_cell.angle_gamma   90.00
#
_symmetry.space_group_name_H-M   'P 1'
#
loop_
_entity.id
_entity.type
_entity.pdbx_description
1 polymer ?
#
loop_
_entity_poly.entity_id
_entity_poly.type
_entity_poly.pdbx_seq_one_letter_code
_entity_poly.pdbx_strand_id
1 'polypeptide(L)'
;MPIVQQGAINTTALIVPDLYVQIVPPQTLLLNGVPTDVLGVVGTASWGPVGEPTIIGSMGDYASSFGAVMPRKYDMGTQVAAAVQQGAANFLCVRATDGTDTAASLTVLGGITFTALYSGSLGTQLSLTFSAGSAASTWRLTVALPGINPEVYDNITGTGPSFWTNLASAVNNGNGVLRGPSQLVVATSLAGATTPLAGIFSFASGTPGSDGASNVTSTTLVGSDTLPRLGMYALRSQGCAIALLADADDPTQWSVQTEFGLSESVYMILTGPAGDNIANAVTTKAEAGVDSYAAKLMFGDWVYWSDQANALIRLISPQGFVAGRLANLSPEQSSLNKPLYGVIGTQKSGQPGGGTATTYATADLSALLSAGIDVIANPQPGGTYWGVRGGHNSSSNAATNGDNYTRLTNYIASTLASGMGVYVGQLVNASLFQNIRSTLLAFLNGLLSQGMLGSTTSALPFAVVCDTSNNPASRTGLGYVQADVQVQYQAINEKFIVNVQGGQTVQVSVQTVPSNS
;
A
#
# COMPACT_ATOMS: atom_id res chain seq x y z
N MET A 1 52.38 30.84 8.13
CA MET A 1 51.11 30.62 8.83
C MET A 1 50.33 29.59 8.07
N PRO A 2 49.95 28.44 8.64
CA PRO A 2 49.24 27.43 7.90
C PRO A 2 47.91 28.01 7.38
N ILE A 3 47.59 27.77 6.13
CA ILE A 3 46.31 28.19 5.53
C ILE A 3 45.30 27.11 5.83
N VAL A 4 44.27 27.47 6.61
CA VAL A 4 43.14 26.57 6.91
C VAL A 4 41.94 26.98 6.08
N GLN A 5 41.42 26.08 5.25
CA GLN A 5 40.28 26.33 4.41
C GLN A 5 39.22 25.24 4.61
N GLN A 6 37.96 25.64 4.72
CA GLN A 6 36.82 24.72 4.70
C GLN A 6 36.40 24.47 3.25
N GLY A 7 36.35 23.21 2.85
CA GLY A 7 36.02 22.79 1.48
C GLY A 7 37.27 22.38 0.68
N ALA A 8 37.07 22.07 -0.61
CA ALA A 8 38.14 21.60 -1.47
C ALA A 8 39.20 22.68 -1.74
N ILE A 9 40.46 22.36 -1.48
CA ILE A 9 41.59 23.22 -1.80
C ILE A 9 41.89 23.05 -3.30
N ASN A 10 42.02 24.17 -4.03
CA ASN A 10 42.48 24.15 -5.41
C ASN A 10 43.97 23.87 -5.45
N THR A 11 44.34 22.61 -5.65
CA THR A 11 45.74 22.16 -5.67
C THR A 11 46.57 22.77 -6.79
N THR A 12 45.96 23.24 -7.90
CA THR A 12 46.64 23.88 -9.00
C THR A 12 47.02 25.34 -8.73
N ALA A 13 46.47 25.95 -7.68
CA ALA A 13 46.76 27.31 -7.26
C ALA A 13 47.81 27.38 -6.13
N LEU A 14 48.33 26.26 -5.64
CA LEU A 14 49.31 26.19 -4.56
C LEU A 14 50.70 26.39 -5.09
N ILE A 15 51.29 27.58 -4.87
CA ILE A 15 52.63 27.97 -5.40
C ILE A 15 53.67 27.98 -4.29
N VAL A 16 53.26 28.27 -3.06
CA VAL A 16 54.18 28.45 -1.92
C VAL A 16 54.34 27.11 -1.19
N PRO A 17 55.57 26.63 -0.93
CA PRO A 17 55.79 25.50 -0.06
C PRO A 17 55.36 25.82 1.39
N ASP A 18 54.21 25.32 1.85
CA ASP A 18 53.68 25.53 3.19
C ASP A 18 52.76 24.37 3.56
N LEU A 19 52.29 24.30 4.81
CA LEU A 19 51.28 23.34 5.28
C LEU A 19 49.88 23.87 4.93
N TYR A 20 49.18 23.11 4.10
CA TYR A 20 47.77 23.37 3.71
C TYR A 20 46.88 22.41 4.43
N VAL A 21 45.97 22.91 5.27
CA VAL A 21 45.00 22.11 6.03
C VAL A 21 43.63 22.28 5.40
N GLN A 22 43.11 21.19 4.82
CA GLN A 22 41.75 21.12 4.31
C GLN A 22 40.85 20.48 5.35
N ILE A 23 39.84 21.21 5.80
CA ILE A 23 38.79 20.66 6.66
C ILE A 23 37.73 20.04 5.73
N VAL A 24 37.73 18.71 5.64
CA VAL A 24 36.71 17.96 4.91
C VAL A 24 35.68 17.50 5.93
N PRO A 25 34.40 17.89 5.78
CA PRO A 25 33.35 17.34 6.63
C PRO A 25 33.32 15.82 6.48
N PRO A 26 33.14 15.06 7.57
CA PRO A 26 33.03 13.60 7.47
C PRO A 26 31.86 13.27 6.54
N GLN A 27 32.11 12.43 5.56
CA GLN A 27 31.04 11.90 4.70
C GLN A 27 30.25 10.88 5.51
N THR A 28 29.25 11.37 6.24
CA THR A 28 28.25 10.49 6.87
C THR A 28 27.29 10.06 5.76
N LEU A 29 27.17 8.76 5.54
CA LEU A 29 26.11 8.22 4.72
C LEU A 29 24.78 8.53 5.42
N LEU A 30 23.91 9.32 4.77
CA LEU A 30 22.57 9.57 5.28
C LEU A 30 21.67 8.41 4.83
N LEU A 31 21.10 7.70 5.80
CA LEU A 31 20.03 6.75 5.53
C LEU A 31 18.75 7.54 5.29
N ASN A 32 18.25 7.49 4.07
CA ASN A 32 16.92 7.98 3.76
C ASN A 32 15.91 6.91 4.18
N GLY A 33 14.89 7.29 4.97
CA GLY A 33 13.82 6.39 5.37
C GLY A 33 13.05 5.85 4.16
N VAL A 34 12.60 4.60 4.25
CA VAL A 34 11.70 4.02 3.24
C VAL A 34 10.30 4.66 3.37
N PRO A 35 9.48 4.68 2.31
CA PRO A 35 8.10 5.13 2.41
C PRO A 35 7.29 4.31 3.44
N THR A 36 6.46 4.99 4.24
CA THR A 36 5.63 4.35 5.29
C THR A 36 4.15 4.38 4.98
N ASP A 37 3.78 4.94 3.85
CA ASP A 37 2.43 5.24 3.38
C ASP A 37 1.99 4.38 2.18
N VAL A 38 2.88 3.52 1.65
CA VAL A 38 2.54 2.65 0.51
C VAL A 38 1.63 1.52 0.97
N LEU A 39 0.40 1.53 0.43
CA LEU A 39 -0.64 0.54 0.73
C LEU A 39 -0.74 -0.50 -0.39
N GLY A 40 -0.37 -1.74 -0.11
CA GLY A 40 -0.59 -2.89 -0.99
C GLY A 40 -2.05 -3.34 -0.93
N VAL A 41 -2.71 -3.44 -2.09
CA VAL A 41 -4.09 -3.92 -2.19
C VAL A 41 -4.18 -5.02 -3.23
N VAL A 42 -4.65 -6.19 -2.82
CA VAL A 42 -4.88 -7.32 -3.72
C VAL A 42 -6.37 -7.58 -3.84
N GLY A 43 -6.86 -7.71 -5.05
CA GLY A 43 -8.28 -7.97 -5.29
C GLY A 43 -8.62 -8.15 -6.77
N THR A 44 -9.91 -8.27 -7.07
CA THR A 44 -10.42 -8.36 -8.44
C THR A 44 -10.64 -6.98 -9.04
N ALA A 45 -10.55 -6.89 -10.36
CA ALA A 45 -10.86 -5.69 -11.12
C ALA A 45 -11.47 -6.05 -12.48
N SER A 46 -12.05 -5.06 -13.17
CA SER A 46 -12.70 -5.27 -14.48
C SER A 46 -11.75 -5.11 -15.67
N TRP A 47 -10.49 -4.75 -15.44
CA TRP A 47 -9.47 -4.47 -16.43
C TRP A 47 -8.07 -4.55 -15.82
N GLY A 48 -7.03 -4.46 -16.63
CA GLY A 48 -5.64 -4.26 -16.20
C GLY A 48 -4.82 -5.54 -16.06
N PRO A 49 -3.52 -5.41 -15.82
CA PRO A 49 -2.61 -6.55 -15.72
C PRO A 49 -2.97 -7.46 -14.55
N VAL A 50 -2.86 -8.77 -14.76
CA VAL A 50 -3.11 -9.80 -13.75
C VAL A 50 -1.79 -10.19 -13.08
N GLY A 51 -1.75 -10.19 -11.75
CA GLY A 51 -0.58 -10.60 -10.98
C GLY A 51 0.59 -9.59 -10.99
N GLU A 52 0.46 -8.44 -11.64
CA GLU A 52 1.50 -7.43 -11.72
C GLU A 52 1.22 -6.26 -10.78
N PRO A 53 2.15 -5.90 -9.90
CA PRO A 53 2.00 -4.73 -9.03
C PRO A 53 1.97 -3.44 -9.84
N THR A 54 0.89 -2.67 -9.70
CA THR A 54 0.69 -1.40 -10.41
C THR A 54 0.55 -0.26 -9.43
N ILE A 55 1.31 0.82 -9.64
CA ILE A 55 1.28 2.02 -8.78
C ILE A 55 0.04 2.86 -9.11
N ILE A 56 -0.72 3.22 -8.10
CA ILE A 56 -1.94 4.04 -8.19
C ILE A 56 -1.84 5.18 -7.17
N GLY A 57 -2.02 6.41 -7.63
CA GLY A 57 -2.00 7.61 -6.78
C GLY A 57 -3.39 8.19 -6.48
N SER A 58 -4.41 7.80 -7.27
CA SER A 58 -5.76 8.35 -7.16
C SER A 58 -6.81 7.39 -7.70
N MET A 59 -8.10 7.66 -7.42
CA MET A 59 -9.20 6.92 -8.04
C MET A 59 -9.28 7.11 -9.57
N GLY A 60 -8.77 8.23 -10.08
CA GLY A 60 -8.63 8.44 -11.54
C GLY A 60 -7.60 7.51 -12.16
N ASP A 61 -6.44 7.35 -11.52
CA ASP A 61 -5.40 6.40 -11.95
C ASP A 61 -5.91 4.96 -11.82
N TYR A 62 -6.65 4.65 -10.75
CA TYR A 62 -7.29 3.34 -10.58
C TYR A 62 -8.24 3.05 -11.74
N ALA A 63 -9.15 3.97 -12.06
CA ALA A 63 -10.11 3.80 -13.15
C ALA A 63 -9.43 3.60 -14.51
N SER A 64 -8.31 4.29 -14.75
CA SER A 64 -7.53 4.15 -15.99
C SER A 64 -6.81 2.81 -16.08
N SER A 65 -6.32 2.27 -14.95
CA SER A 65 -5.51 1.05 -14.91
C SER A 65 -6.32 -0.22 -14.72
N PHE A 66 -7.43 -0.15 -13.94
CA PHE A 66 -8.20 -1.32 -13.50
C PHE A 66 -9.71 -1.23 -13.77
N GLY A 67 -10.18 -0.10 -14.28
CA GLY A 67 -11.58 0.15 -14.53
C GLY A 67 -12.34 0.70 -13.32
N ALA A 68 -13.66 0.68 -13.41
CA ALA A 68 -14.53 1.20 -12.36
C ALA A 68 -14.55 0.30 -11.12
N VAL A 69 -14.92 0.89 -9.97
CA VAL A 69 -15.28 0.15 -8.76
C VAL A 69 -16.48 -0.76 -9.04
N MET A 70 -16.35 -2.03 -8.70
CA MET A 70 -17.38 -3.03 -8.98
C MET A 70 -18.13 -3.42 -7.70
N PRO A 71 -19.48 -3.52 -7.74
CA PRO A 71 -20.28 -3.85 -6.55
C PRO A 71 -20.27 -5.36 -6.28
N ARG A 72 -19.10 -5.90 -5.93
CA ARG A 72 -18.88 -7.32 -5.64
C ARG A 72 -17.92 -7.52 -4.48
N LYS A 73 -17.92 -8.71 -3.88
CA LYS A 73 -16.90 -9.15 -2.92
C LYS A 73 -15.55 -9.28 -3.62
N TYR A 74 -14.47 -9.08 -2.88
CA TYR A 74 -13.09 -9.11 -3.35
C TYR A 74 -12.74 -8.02 -4.39
N ASP A 75 -13.58 -6.98 -4.51
CA ASP A 75 -13.30 -5.87 -5.41
C ASP A 75 -12.18 -4.98 -4.86
N MET A 76 -11.07 -4.90 -5.59
CA MET A 76 -9.92 -4.07 -5.23
C MET A 76 -10.29 -2.59 -5.19
N GLY A 77 -11.07 -2.11 -6.16
CA GLY A 77 -11.49 -0.72 -6.27
C GLY A 77 -12.29 -0.22 -5.08
N THR A 78 -13.09 -1.08 -4.48
CA THR A 78 -13.85 -0.79 -3.26
C THR A 78 -12.92 -0.46 -2.09
N GLN A 79 -11.89 -1.28 -1.87
CA GLN A 79 -10.94 -1.07 -0.76
C GLN A 79 -10.03 0.13 -1.01
N VAL A 80 -9.60 0.36 -2.26
CA VAL A 80 -8.86 1.57 -2.64
C VAL A 80 -9.71 2.82 -2.43
N ALA A 81 -10.98 2.82 -2.85
CA ALA A 81 -11.88 3.96 -2.66
C ALA A 81 -12.11 4.28 -1.17
N ALA A 82 -12.33 3.25 -0.34
CA ALA A 82 -12.44 3.41 1.11
C ALA A 82 -11.15 4.00 1.73
N ALA A 83 -9.98 3.55 1.27
CA ALA A 83 -8.68 4.05 1.74
C ALA A 83 -8.39 5.48 1.29
N VAL A 84 -8.73 5.85 0.05
CA VAL A 84 -8.61 7.23 -0.46
C VAL A 84 -9.45 8.20 0.38
N GLN A 85 -10.63 7.80 0.81
CA GLN A 85 -11.47 8.61 1.71
C GLN A 85 -10.80 8.88 3.07
N GLN A 86 -9.84 8.04 3.48
CA GLN A 86 -9.05 8.25 4.70
C GLN A 86 -7.80 9.10 4.47
N GLY A 87 -7.52 9.48 3.22
CA GLY A 87 -6.37 10.30 2.82
C GLY A 87 -5.15 9.49 2.35
N ALA A 88 -5.28 8.19 2.10
CA ALA A 88 -4.22 7.42 1.44
C ALA A 88 -4.09 7.84 -0.03
N ALA A 89 -2.84 7.96 -0.51
CA ALA A 89 -2.53 8.45 -1.85
C ALA A 89 -1.47 7.61 -2.58
N ASN A 90 -0.89 6.60 -1.91
CA ASN A 90 0.15 5.74 -2.48
C ASN A 90 -0.30 4.29 -2.38
N PHE A 91 -0.66 3.72 -3.52
CA PHE A 91 -1.14 2.34 -3.59
C PHE A 91 -0.27 1.50 -4.51
N LEU A 92 -0.12 0.23 -4.15
CA LEU A 92 0.42 -0.80 -5.00
C LEU A 92 -0.67 -1.86 -5.18
N CYS A 93 -1.33 -1.84 -6.33
CA CYS A 93 -2.49 -2.66 -6.62
C CYS A 93 -2.11 -3.90 -7.41
N VAL A 94 -2.61 -5.08 -7.01
CA VAL A 94 -2.40 -6.36 -7.68
C VAL A 94 -3.75 -6.99 -8.01
N ARG A 95 -4.05 -7.12 -9.30
CA ARG A 95 -5.26 -7.79 -9.75
C ARG A 95 -5.10 -9.31 -9.65
N ALA A 96 -6.07 -9.96 -9.01
CA ALA A 96 -6.19 -11.41 -8.94
C ALA A 96 -7.42 -11.88 -9.74
N THR A 97 -7.31 -13.06 -10.34
CA THR A 97 -8.40 -13.72 -11.08
C THR A 97 -8.47 -15.20 -10.70
N ASP A 98 -9.56 -15.86 -11.03
CA ASP A 98 -9.75 -17.31 -10.85
C ASP A 98 -9.18 -18.14 -12.03
N GLY A 99 -8.45 -17.51 -12.95
CA GLY A 99 -7.89 -18.14 -14.14
C GLY A 99 -8.88 -18.32 -15.29
N THR A 100 -10.12 -17.85 -15.15
CA THR A 100 -11.15 -17.90 -16.23
C THR A 100 -11.32 -16.55 -16.93
N ASP A 101 -10.43 -15.60 -16.64
CA ASP A 101 -10.45 -14.29 -17.26
C ASP A 101 -10.11 -14.38 -18.76
N THR A 102 -10.80 -13.58 -19.57
CA THR A 102 -10.60 -13.53 -21.02
C THR A 102 -10.56 -12.10 -21.52
N ALA A 103 -9.73 -11.85 -22.53
CA ALA A 103 -9.72 -10.56 -23.21
C ALA A 103 -10.85 -10.49 -24.25
N ALA A 104 -11.51 -9.35 -24.33
CA ALA A 104 -12.49 -9.09 -25.38
C ALA A 104 -11.82 -9.07 -26.75
N SER A 105 -12.49 -9.54 -27.79
CA SER A 105 -11.96 -9.50 -29.16
C SER A 105 -13.04 -9.18 -30.21
N LEU A 106 -12.59 -8.52 -31.29
CA LEU A 106 -13.48 -8.14 -32.40
C LEU A 106 -12.75 -8.32 -33.72
N THR A 107 -13.36 -9.06 -34.62
CA THR A 107 -12.92 -9.17 -36.02
C THR A 107 -13.65 -8.16 -36.89
N VAL A 108 -12.92 -7.28 -37.54
CA VAL A 108 -13.46 -6.22 -38.38
C VAL A 108 -13.33 -6.62 -39.85
N LEU A 109 -14.47 -6.69 -40.54
CA LEU A 109 -14.61 -6.94 -42.00
C LEU A 109 -13.83 -8.17 -42.53
N GLY A 110 -13.53 -9.15 -41.67
CA GLY A 110 -12.69 -10.30 -42.02
C GLY A 110 -11.23 -9.97 -42.38
N GLY A 111 -10.79 -8.73 -42.12
CA GLY A 111 -9.44 -8.26 -42.49
C GLY A 111 -8.46 -8.22 -41.32
N ILE A 112 -8.97 -7.96 -40.11
CA ILE A 112 -8.15 -7.79 -38.90
C ILE A 112 -8.94 -8.19 -37.66
N THR A 113 -8.26 -8.81 -36.70
CA THR A 113 -8.81 -9.06 -35.36
C THR A 113 -8.11 -8.15 -34.36
N PHE A 114 -8.88 -7.42 -33.59
CA PHE A 114 -8.40 -6.66 -32.42
C PHE A 114 -8.75 -7.44 -31.17
N THR A 115 -7.78 -7.62 -30.31
CA THR A 115 -7.95 -8.21 -28.98
C THR A 115 -7.63 -7.15 -27.93
N ALA A 116 -8.44 -7.00 -26.92
CA ALA A 116 -8.16 -6.11 -25.79
C ALA A 116 -6.82 -6.48 -25.15
N LEU A 117 -6.03 -5.47 -24.75
CA LEU A 117 -4.68 -5.67 -24.20
C LEU A 117 -4.73 -6.48 -22.90
N TYR A 118 -5.76 -6.27 -22.10
CA TYR A 118 -5.98 -7.00 -20.84
C TYR A 118 -7.31 -7.75 -20.88
N SER A 119 -7.39 -8.82 -20.10
CA SER A 119 -8.65 -9.51 -19.81
C SER A 119 -9.58 -8.61 -18.99
N GLY A 120 -10.88 -8.87 -19.07
CA GLY A 120 -11.87 -8.19 -18.27
C GLY A 120 -13.06 -7.64 -19.04
N SER A 121 -14.14 -7.42 -18.32
CA SER A 121 -15.41 -6.96 -18.88
C SER A 121 -15.33 -5.54 -19.45
N LEU A 122 -14.42 -4.69 -18.93
CA LEU A 122 -14.22 -3.33 -19.45
C LEU A 122 -13.76 -3.36 -20.91
N GLY A 123 -12.96 -4.35 -21.31
CA GLY A 123 -12.51 -4.53 -22.68
C GLY A 123 -13.66 -4.67 -23.69
N THR A 124 -14.82 -5.15 -23.26
CA THR A 124 -16.04 -5.24 -24.10
C THR A 124 -16.60 -3.86 -24.48
N GLN A 125 -16.24 -2.81 -23.74
CA GLN A 125 -16.66 -1.42 -24.00
C GLN A 125 -15.75 -0.69 -25.00
N LEU A 126 -14.68 -1.33 -25.49
CA LEU A 126 -13.82 -0.79 -26.53
C LEU A 126 -14.61 -0.51 -27.81
N SER A 127 -14.26 0.58 -28.46
CA SER A 127 -14.81 0.95 -29.77
C SER A 127 -13.71 1.38 -30.72
N LEU A 128 -13.87 1.03 -31.99
CA LEU A 128 -12.97 1.35 -33.08
C LEU A 128 -13.71 2.24 -34.07
N THR A 129 -13.16 3.42 -34.37
CA THR A 129 -13.73 4.30 -35.40
C THR A 129 -12.77 4.38 -36.58
N PHE A 130 -13.23 3.96 -37.73
CA PHE A 130 -12.53 4.11 -39.00
C PHE A 130 -13.04 5.34 -39.74
N SER A 131 -12.14 6.19 -40.20
CA SER A 131 -12.45 7.39 -40.98
C SER A 131 -11.33 7.64 -42.01
N ALA A 132 -11.57 8.61 -42.93
CA ALA A 132 -10.51 9.11 -43.80
C ALA A 132 -9.35 9.67 -42.98
N GLY A 133 -8.12 9.40 -43.39
CA GLY A 133 -6.91 9.96 -42.81
C GLY A 133 -6.72 11.44 -43.16
N SER A 134 -5.78 12.12 -42.48
CA SER A 134 -5.47 13.51 -42.77
C SER A 134 -4.76 13.71 -44.13
N ALA A 135 -4.06 12.71 -44.63
CA ALA A 135 -3.51 12.69 -45.98
C ALA A 135 -4.46 12.01 -46.98
N ALA A 136 -4.41 12.44 -48.22
CA ALA A 136 -5.24 11.84 -49.28
C ALA A 136 -4.98 10.33 -49.45
N SER A 137 -6.04 9.56 -49.68
CA SER A 137 -5.98 8.11 -49.91
C SER A 137 -5.41 7.32 -48.70
N THR A 138 -5.54 7.85 -47.49
CA THR A 138 -5.16 7.16 -46.25
C THR A 138 -6.36 6.97 -45.33
N TRP A 139 -6.19 6.11 -44.32
CA TRP A 139 -7.16 5.85 -43.29
C TRP A 139 -6.69 6.25 -41.92
N ARG A 140 -7.66 6.55 -41.04
CA ARG A 140 -7.46 6.81 -39.62
C ARG A 140 -8.24 5.79 -38.81
N LEU A 141 -7.59 5.17 -37.83
CA LEU A 141 -8.22 4.39 -36.77
C LEU A 141 -8.18 5.20 -35.46
N THR A 142 -9.30 5.32 -34.79
CA THR A 142 -9.39 5.78 -33.40
C THR A 142 -9.86 4.62 -32.54
N VAL A 143 -9.08 4.26 -31.52
CA VAL A 143 -9.42 3.28 -30.48
C VAL A 143 -9.84 4.03 -29.24
N ALA A 144 -11.04 3.78 -28.73
CA ALA A 144 -11.57 4.47 -27.56
C ALA A 144 -12.06 3.47 -26.51
N LEU A 145 -11.76 3.77 -25.25
CA LEU A 145 -12.29 3.09 -24.07
C LEU A 145 -12.88 4.16 -23.14
N PRO A 146 -14.08 3.97 -22.57
CA PRO A 146 -14.65 4.94 -21.63
C PRO A 146 -13.72 5.29 -20.48
N GLY A 147 -13.54 6.59 -20.19
CA GLY A 147 -12.69 7.07 -19.13
C GLY A 147 -11.20 7.17 -19.47
N ILE A 148 -10.79 6.77 -20.67
CA ILE A 148 -9.39 6.83 -21.14
C ILE A 148 -9.30 7.69 -22.40
N ASN A 149 -8.20 8.42 -22.56
CA ASN A 149 -7.97 9.22 -23.76
C ASN A 149 -7.88 8.32 -25.00
N PRO A 150 -8.64 8.63 -26.09
CA PRO A 150 -8.62 7.83 -27.29
C PRO A 150 -7.24 7.78 -27.95
N GLU A 151 -6.91 6.64 -28.50
CA GLU A 151 -5.71 6.43 -29.29
C GLU A 151 -6.02 6.65 -30.78
N VAL A 152 -5.17 7.39 -31.49
CA VAL A 152 -5.35 7.73 -32.90
C VAL A 152 -4.17 7.27 -33.72
N TYR A 153 -4.43 6.44 -34.72
CA TYR A 153 -3.50 5.97 -35.74
C TYR A 153 -3.91 6.55 -37.08
N ASP A 154 -3.22 7.58 -37.52
CA ASP A 154 -3.55 8.34 -38.73
C ASP A 154 -2.64 7.97 -39.91
N ASN A 155 -3.13 8.25 -41.12
CA ASN A 155 -2.37 8.08 -42.35
C ASN A 155 -1.93 6.64 -42.64
N ILE A 156 -2.78 5.68 -42.33
CA ILE A 156 -2.57 4.28 -42.67
C ILE A 156 -2.80 4.09 -44.17
N THR A 157 -1.75 3.63 -44.84
CA THR A 157 -1.75 3.40 -46.30
C THR A 157 -2.04 1.93 -46.65
N GLY A 158 -2.35 1.67 -47.94
CA GLY A 158 -2.54 0.33 -48.45
C GLY A 158 -3.96 0.04 -48.86
N THR A 159 -4.17 -1.08 -49.57
CA THR A 159 -5.49 -1.58 -49.99
C THR A 159 -5.55 -3.09 -49.79
N GLY A 160 -6.73 -3.64 -49.50
CA GLY A 160 -6.90 -5.08 -49.25
C GLY A 160 -5.93 -5.60 -48.17
N PRO A 161 -5.25 -6.73 -48.42
CA PRO A 161 -4.37 -7.36 -47.43
C PRO A 161 -3.25 -6.43 -46.90
N SER A 162 -2.70 -5.58 -47.77
CA SER A 162 -1.60 -4.66 -47.34
C SER A 162 -2.10 -3.59 -46.38
N PHE A 163 -3.33 -3.11 -46.52
CA PHE A 163 -3.91 -2.16 -45.56
C PHE A 163 -4.02 -2.78 -44.16
N TRP A 164 -4.56 -3.99 -44.05
CA TRP A 164 -4.75 -4.65 -42.75
C TRP A 164 -3.42 -4.98 -42.08
N THR A 165 -2.40 -5.33 -42.85
CA THR A 165 -1.03 -5.55 -42.33
C THR A 165 -0.41 -4.26 -41.85
N ASN A 166 -0.52 -3.16 -42.58
CA ASN A 166 -0.02 -1.86 -42.18
C ASN A 166 -0.72 -1.35 -40.91
N LEU A 167 -2.05 -1.55 -40.84
CA LEU A 167 -2.83 -1.18 -39.68
C LEU A 167 -2.42 -1.98 -38.44
N ALA A 168 -2.25 -3.30 -38.55
CA ALA A 168 -1.80 -4.14 -37.45
C ALA A 168 -0.40 -3.70 -36.99
N SER A 169 0.51 -3.40 -37.93
CA SER A 169 1.83 -2.89 -37.59
C SER A 169 1.76 -1.54 -36.88
N ALA A 170 0.93 -0.62 -37.35
CA ALA A 170 0.76 0.69 -36.74
C ALA A 170 0.23 0.60 -35.30
N VAL A 171 -0.74 -0.29 -35.03
CA VAL A 171 -1.31 -0.51 -33.72
C VAL A 171 -0.29 -1.16 -32.77
N ASN A 172 0.42 -2.18 -33.23
CA ASN A 172 1.30 -2.98 -32.36
C ASN A 172 2.69 -2.35 -32.14
N ASN A 173 3.20 -1.60 -33.12
CA ASN A 173 4.56 -1.04 -33.08
C ASN A 173 4.57 0.49 -33.00
N GLY A 174 3.42 1.11 -33.15
CA GLY A 174 3.29 2.56 -33.28
C GLY A 174 3.27 3.06 -34.71
N ASN A 175 2.79 4.29 -34.90
CA ASN A 175 2.67 4.96 -36.19
C ASN A 175 3.49 6.25 -36.22
N GLY A 176 4.76 6.14 -36.56
CA GLY A 176 5.70 7.26 -36.62
C GLY A 176 6.17 7.74 -35.23
N VAL A 177 6.68 8.98 -35.18
CA VAL A 177 7.29 9.56 -33.97
C VAL A 177 6.23 9.99 -32.94
N LEU A 178 5.01 10.20 -33.38
CA LEU A 178 3.94 10.82 -32.56
C LEU A 178 3.05 9.80 -31.83
N ARG A 179 3.03 8.54 -32.29
CA ARG A 179 2.17 7.50 -31.70
C ARG A 179 2.94 6.21 -31.50
N GLY A 180 3.15 5.83 -30.25
CA GLY A 180 3.70 4.53 -29.87
C GLY A 180 2.69 3.37 -30.03
N PRO A 181 3.06 2.15 -29.62
CA PRO A 181 2.18 0.99 -29.57
C PRO A 181 0.89 1.27 -28.79
N SER A 182 -0.20 0.58 -29.16
CA SER A 182 -1.45 0.67 -28.43
C SER A 182 -1.31 0.18 -26.98
N GLN A 183 -1.93 0.90 -26.05
CA GLN A 183 -2.06 0.53 -24.65
C GLN A 183 -3.46 -0.04 -24.35
N LEU A 184 -4.31 -0.22 -25.39
CA LEU A 184 -5.69 -0.68 -25.27
C LEU A 184 -5.93 -2.00 -25.99
N VAL A 185 -5.29 -2.21 -27.15
CA VAL A 185 -5.55 -3.37 -28.01
C VAL A 185 -4.27 -3.91 -28.66
N VAL A 186 -4.31 -5.19 -29.00
CA VAL A 186 -3.35 -5.84 -29.90
C VAL A 186 -4.10 -6.18 -31.20
N ALA A 187 -3.48 -5.98 -32.33
CA ALA A 187 -4.08 -6.21 -33.65
C ALA A 187 -3.39 -7.35 -34.39
N THR A 188 -4.17 -8.29 -34.92
CA THR A 188 -3.68 -9.40 -35.75
C THR A 188 -4.31 -9.32 -37.15
N SER A 189 -3.51 -9.05 -38.17
CA SER A 189 -3.98 -9.04 -39.56
C SER A 189 -4.36 -10.45 -40.02
N LEU A 190 -5.54 -10.57 -40.60
CA LEU A 190 -6.00 -11.77 -41.26
C LEU A 190 -5.69 -11.75 -42.77
N ALA A 191 -5.04 -10.69 -43.26
CA ALA A 191 -4.70 -10.44 -44.66
C ALA A 191 -5.91 -10.59 -45.60
N GLY A 192 -7.12 -10.23 -45.14
CA GLY A 192 -8.36 -10.31 -45.92
C GLY A 192 -8.33 -9.40 -47.13
N ALA A 193 -9.03 -9.81 -48.19
CA ALA A 193 -9.13 -9.04 -49.44
C ALA A 193 -10.11 -7.85 -49.34
N THR A 194 -10.82 -7.69 -48.23
CA THR A 194 -11.82 -6.64 -48.00
C THR A 194 -11.19 -5.27 -47.93
N THR A 195 -11.90 -4.24 -48.34
CA THR A 195 -11.51 -2.84 -48.19
C THR A 195 -12.01 -2.30 -46.84
N PRO A 196 -11.27 -1.38 -46.19
CA PRO A 196 -11.76 -0.72 -45.00
C PRO A 196 -13.05 0.08 -45.30
N LEU A 197 -13.92 0.19 -44.31
CA LEU A 197 -15.17 0.93 -44.39
C LEU A 197 -15.21 1.92 -43.24
N ALA A 198 -15.56 3.18 -43.54
CA ALA A 198 -15.77 4.19 -42.50
C ALA A 198 -16.97 3.79 -41.63
N GLY A 199 -16.77 3.89 -40.32
CA GLY A 199 -17.80 3.49 -39.36
C GLY A 199 -17.24 3.23 -37.97
N ILE A 200 -18.16 2.91 -37.05
CA ILE A 200 -17.85 2.55 -35.66
C ILE A 200 -18.08 1.04 -35.50
N PHE A 201 -17.09 0.36 -34.96
CA PHE A 201 -17.13 -1.07 -34.64
C PHE A 201 -16.95 -1.24 -33.14
N SER A 202 -17.95 -1.82 -32.49
CA SER A 202 -17.95 -2.00 -31.02
C SER A 202 -17.54 -3.42 -30.66
N PHE A 203 -16.67 -3.58 -29.65
CA PHE A 203 -16.30 -4.88 -29.10
C PHE A 203 -17.49 -5.62 -28.47
N ALA A 204 -18.57 -4.91 -28.12
CA ALA A 204 -19.82 -5.53 -27.67
C ALA A 204 -20.45 -6.46 -28.71
N SER A 205 -20.12 -6.30 -30.01
CA SER A 205 -20.58 -7.20 -31.09
C SER A 205 -19.63 -8.39 -31.34
N GLY A 206 -18.49 -8.42 -30.68
CA GLY A 206 -17.49 -9.49 -30.77
C GLY A 206 -17.58 -10.52 -29.65
N THR A 207 -16.43 -11.09 -29.27
CA THR A 207 -16.32 -11.96 -28.10
C THR A 207 -16.13 -11.10 -26.86
N PRO A 208 -17.00 -11.18 -25.84
CA PRO A 208 -16.87 -10.37 -24.64
C PRO A 208 -15.68 -10.82 -23.78
N GLY A 209 -15.13 -9.88 -23.03
CA GLY A 209 -14.13 -10.16 -22.00
C GLY A 209 -14.76 -10.61 -20.68
N SER A 210 -14.01 -11.36 -19.90
CA SER A 210 -14.40 -11.82 -18.57
C SER A 210 -13.37 -11.38 -17.53
N ASP A 211 -13.86 -10.95 -16.35
CA ASP A 211 -12.99 -10.50 -15.24
C ASP A 211 -12.26 -11.65 -14.54
N GLY A 212 -12.77 -12.90 -14.66
CA GLY A 212 -12.27 -14.02 -13.86
C GLY A 212 -12.46 -13.82 -12.35
N ALA A 213 -13.59 -13.22 -11.96
CA ALA A 213 -13.84 -12.86 -10.57
C ALA A 213 -14.85 -13.75 -9.85
N SER A 214 -15.57 -14.61 -10.60
CA SER A 214 -16.75 -15.34 -10.08
C SER A 214 -16.39 -16.40 -9.04
N ASN A 215 -15.22 -17.03 -9.16
CA ASN A 215 -14.75 -18.10 -8.24
C ASN A 215 -13.53 -17.67 -7.43
N VAL A 216 -13.25 -16.38 -7.37
CA VAL A 216 -12.19 -15.85 -6.51
C VAL A 216 -12.55 -16.06 -5.03
N THR A 217 -11.58 -16.52 -4.25
CA THR A 217 -11.68 -16.78 -2.82
C THR A 217 -10.54 -16.08 -2.08
N SER A 218 -10.56 -16.08 -0.75
CA SER A 218 -9.43 -15.59 0.05
C SER A 218 -8.11 -16.30 -0.31
N THR A 219 -8.16 -17.60 -0.62
CA THR A 219 -6.98 -18.37 -1.08
C THR A 219 -6.47 -17.88 -2.43
N THR A 220 -7.36 -17.51 -3.34
CA THR A 220 -6.98 -16.92 -4.65
C THR A 220 -6.25 -15.59 -4.45
N LEU A 221 -6.68 -14.77 -3.48
CA LEU A 221 -6.03 -13.50 -3.17
C LEU A 221 -4.67 -13.68 -2.49
N VAL A 222 -4.49 -14.72 -1.68
CA VAL A 222 -3.18 -15.13 -1.17
C VAL A 222 -2.25 -15.51 -2.32
N GLY A 223 -2.74 -16.31 -3.26
CA GLY A 223 -2.03 -16.65 -4.48
C GLY A 223 -0.86 -17.63 -4.29
N SER A 224 0.21 -17.44 -5.04
CA SER A 224 1.38 -18.34 -5.09
C SER A 224 2.70 -17.60 -5.10
N ASP A 225 3.68 -18.08 -4.32
CA ASP A 225 5.06 -17.54 -4.28
C ASP A 225 5.96 -18.08 -5.41
N THR A 226 5.46 -19.00 -6.23
CA THR A 226 6.18 -19.47 -7.42
C THR A 226 6.18 -18.40 -8.52
N LEU A 227 7.30 -18.29 -9.25
CA LEU A 227 7.40 -17.31 -10.36
C LEU A 227 6.65 -17.77 -11.61
N PRO A 228 5.86 -16.89 -12.24
CA PRO A 228 5.51 -15.53 -11.80
C PRO A 228 4.63 -15.56 -10.56
N ARG A 229 4.95 -14.70 -9.57
CA ARG A 229 4.18 -14.61 -8.33
C ARG A 229 2.77 -14.09 -8.58
N LEU A 230 1.80 -14.61 -7.83
CA LEU A 230 0.39 -14.23 -7.96
C LEU A 230 -0.18 -13.81 -6.60
N GLY A 231 -1.24 -13.02 -6.64
CA GLY A 231 -1.95 -12.57 -5.44
C GLY A 231 -1.06 -11.74 -4.49
N MET A 232 -1.14 -12.01 -3.19
CA MET A 232 -0.36 -11.34 -2.14
C MET A 232 1.15 -11.44 -2.39
N TYR A 233 1.62 -12.58 -2.89
CA TYR A 233 3.05 -12.79 -3.11
C TYR A 233 3.62 -11.92 -4.24
N ALA A 234 2.80 -11.35 -5.12
CA ALA A 234 3.26 -10.36 -6.08
C ALA A 234 3.71 -9.04 -5.42
N LEU A 235 3.28 -8.77 -4.18
CA LEU A 235 3.74 -7.62 -3.39
C LEU A 235 5.12 -7.83 -2.74
N ARG A 236 5.69 -9.02 -2.79
CA ARG A 236 6.99 -9.35 -2.20
C ARG A 236 8.10 -8.46 -2.75
N SER A 237 8.86 -7.82 -1.86
CA SER A 237 9.96 -6.90 -2.18
C SER A 237 9.55 -5.65 -3.00
N GLN A 238 8.27 -5.26 -2.99
CA GLN A 238 7.77 -4.08 -3.69
C GLN A 238 7.73 -2.81 -2.82
N GLY A 239 8.10 -2.91 -1.55
CA GLY A 239 8.19 -1.75 -0.65
C GLY A 239 6.86 -1.29 -0.07
N CYS A 240 5.86 -2.17 0.05
CA CYS A 240 4.64 -1.89 0.80
C CYS A 240 4.94 -1.75 2.29
N ALA A 241 4.34 -0.76 2.95
CA ALA A 241 4.39 -0.61 4.40
C ALA A 241 3.18 -1.27 5.09
N ILE A 242 2.03 -1.25 4.42
CA ILE A 242 0.76 -1.81 4.87
C ILE A 242 0.18 -2.60 3.71
N ALA A 243 -0.53 -3.69 3.97
CA ALA A 243 -1.24 -4.40 2.90
C ALA A 243 -2.55 -5.03 3.39
N LEU A 244 -3.44 -5.25 2.44
CA LEU A 244 -4.69 -5.96 2.64
C LEU A 244 -5.06 -6.80 1.42
N LEU A 245 -5.78 -7.88 1.67
CA LEU A 245 -6.46 -8.66 0.64
C LEU A 245 -7.94 -8.30 0.70
N ALA A 246 -8.48 -7.73 -0.38
CA ALA A 246 -9.82 -7.17 -0.39
C ALA A 246 -10.87 -8.18 0.08
N ASP A 247 -11.57 -7.87 1.18
CA ASP A 247 -12.64 -8.71 1.76
C ASP A 247 -12.26 -10.18 2.04
N ALA A 248 -10.95 -10.47 2.22
CA ALA A 248 -10.47 -11.81 2.51
C ALA A 248 -10.75 -12.20 3.96
N ASP A 249 -11.90 -12.81 4.18
CA ASP A 249 -12.48 -13.10 5.49
C ASP A 249 -12.35 -14.56 5.94
N ASP A 250 -11.62 -15.39 5.21
CA ASP A 250 -11.38 -16.80 5.55
C ASP A 250 -10.29 -16.93 6.61
N PRO A 251 -10.62 -17.40 7.84
CA PRO A 251 -9.67 -17.54 8.93
C PRO A 251 -8.49 -18.49 8.63
N THR A 252 -8.68 -19.45 7.74
CA THR A 252 -7.62 -20.40 7.36
C THR A 252 -6.46 -19.72 6.62
N GLN A 253 -6.69 -18.52 6.09
CA GLN A 253 -5.70 -17.74 5.36
C GLN A 253 -5.02 -16.66 6.22
N TRP A 254 -5.39 -16.48 7.49
CA TRP A 254 -4.82 -15.42 8.33
C TRP A 254 -3.36 -15.69 8.72
N SER A 255 -3.02 -16.93 9.03
CA SER A 255 -1.64 -17.30 9.40
C SER A 255 -0.65 -17.04 8.27
N VAL A 256 -1.01 -17.38 7.04
CA VAL A 256 -0.17 -17.16 5.85
C VAL A 256 0.01 -15.66 5.58
N GLN A 257 -1.05 -14.86 5.72
CA GLN A 257 -0.95 -13.40 5.59
C GLN A 257 -0.06 -12.80 6.70
N THR A 258 -0.17 -13.30 7.93
CA THR A 258 0.67 -12.88 9.06
C THR A 258 2.13 -13.21 8.82
N GLU A 259 2.44 -14.40 8.32
CA GLU A 259 3.79 -14.83 7.97
C GLU A 259 4.39 -13.96 6.84
N PHE A 260 3.59 -13.64 5.83
CA PHE A 260 3.99 -12.69 4.80
C PHE A 260 4.34 -11.32 5.40
N GLY A 261 3.50 -10.80 6.30
CA GLY A 261 3.75 -9.54 7.01
C GLY A 261 5.06 -9.54 7.78
N LEU A 262 5.38 -10.65 8.46
CA LEU A 262 6.65 -10.82 9.19
C LEU A 262 7.86 -10.86 8.23
N SER A 263 7.75 -11.63 7.14
CA SER A 263 8.87 -11.83 6.21
C SER A 263 9.19 -10.59 5.38
N GLU A 264 8.19 -9.78 5.03
CA GLU A 264 8.34 -8.60 4.19
C GLU A 264 8.34 -7.27 4.99
N SER A 265 8.22 -7.33 6.32
CA SER A 265 8.05 -6.14 7.16
C SER A 265 6.84 -5.29 6.77
N VAL A 266 5.72 -5.93 6.44
CA VAL A 266 4.45 -5.33 6.02
C VAL A 266 3.41 -5.48 7.12
N TYR A 267 2.66 -4.43 7.42
CA TYR A 267 1.55 -4.51 8.38
C TYR A 267 0.29 -5.00 7.67
N MET A 268 -0.07 -6.27 7.87
CA MET A 268 -1.23 -6.90 7.24
C MET A 268 -2.53 -6.55 7.97
N ILE A 269 -3.51 -6.03 7.25
CA ILE A 269 -4.84 -5.71 7.80
C ILE A 269 -5.80 -6.84 7.41
N LEU A 270 -6.10 -7.69 8.37
CA LEU A 270 -7.00 -8.84 8.25
C LEU A 270 -8.44 -8.46 8.62
N THR A 271 -9.41 -9.25 8.20
CA THR A 271 -10.83 -9.09 8.60
C THR A 271 -11.45 -10.43 8.96
N GLY A 272 -12.36 -10.40 9.93
CA GLY A 272 -13.23 -11.53 10.25
C GLY A 272 -14.40 -11.66 9.27
N PRO A 273 -15.07 -12.82 9.26
CA PRO A 273 -16.27 -13.07 8.46
C PRO A 273 -17.37 -12.05 8.74
N ALA A 274 -18.09 -11.64 7.69
CA ALA A 274 -19.17 -10.67 7.80
C ALA A 274 -20.28 -11.18 8.76
N GLY A 275 -20.67 -10.35 9.73
CA GLY A 275 -21.75 -10.66 10.69
C GLY A 275 -21.36 -11.66 11.76
N ASP A 276 -20.08 -11.87 12.00
CA ASP A 276 -19.60 -12.75 13.05
C ASP A 276 -20.01 -12.27 14.46
N ASN A 277 -20.10 -13.19 15.41
CA ASN A 277 -20.32 -12.87 16.81
C ASN A 277 -19.00 -12.89 17.59
N ILE A 278 -18.97 -12.15 18.70
CA ILE A 278 -17.74 -11.93 19.48
C ILE A 278 -17.14 -13.23 20.00
N ALA A 279 -17.97 -14.14 20.52
CA ALA A 279 -17.49 -15.40 21.09
C ALA A 279 -16.85 -16.29 20.00
N ASN A 280 -17.47 -16.34 18.82
CA ASN A 280 -16.92 -17.06 17.67
C ASN A 280 -15.64 -16.42 17.18
N ALA A 281 -15.57 -15.09 17.03
CA ALA A 281 -14.39 -14.37 16.59
C ALA A 281 -13.17 -14.65 17.50
N VAL A 282 -13.37 -14.63 18.82
CA VAL A 282 -12.33 -14.93 19.81
C VAL A 282 -11.83 -16.37 19.68
N THR A 283 -12.75 -17.33 19.54
CA THR A 283 -12.41 -18.75 19.38
C THR A 283 -11.67 -18.99 18.05
N THR A 284 -12.21 -18.46 16.96
CA THR A 284 -11.64 -18.61 15.60
C THR A 284 -10.24 -18.01 15.51
N LYS A 285 -9.99 -16.83 16.11
CA LYS A 285 -8.65 -16.25 16.15
C LYS A 285 -7.66 -17.14 16.90
N ALA A 286 -8.09 -17.70 18.04
CA ALA A 286 -7.25 -18.60 18.82
C ALA A 286 -6.92 -19.89 18.05
N GLU A 287 -7.91 -20.48 17.37
CA GLU A 287 -7.73 -21.67 16.53
C GLU A 287 -6.84 -21.40 15.30
N ALA A 288 -6.96 -20.22 14.70
CA ALA A 288 -6.11 -19.80 13.59
C ALA A 288 -4.67 -19.49 14.02
N GLY A 289 -4.37 -19.42 15.32
CA GLY A 289 -3.02 -19.21 15.86
C GLY A 289 -2.44 -17.82 15.54
N VAL A 290 -3.27 -16.81 15.30
CA VAL A 290 -2.81 -15.45 14.96
C VAL A 290 -2.46 -14.69 16.24
N ASP A 291 -1.19 -14.69 16.59
CA ASP A 291 -0.60 -13.90 17.68
C ASP A 291 0.70 -13.25 17.17
N SER A 292 0.58 -12.08 16.58
CA SER A 292 1.73 -11.41 15.95
C SER A 292 1.52 -9.90 15.86
N TYR A 293 2.62 -9.17 15.96
CA TYR A 293 2.64 -7.73 15.72
C TYR A 293 2.52 -7.39 14.22
N ALA A 294 2.79 -8.32 13.31
CA ALA A 294 2.76 -8.06 11.87
C ALA A 294 1.34 -8.02 11.28
N ALA A 295 0.33 -8.40 12.04
CA ALA A 295 -1.06 -8.41 11.58
C ALA A 295 -1.97 -7.64 12.53
N LYS A 296 -3.01 -7.01 11.97
CA LYS A 296 -4.14 -6.40 12.68
C LYS A 296 -5.41 -7.08 12.23
N LEU A 297 -6.04 -7.81 13.11
CA LEU A 297 -7.33 -8.46 12.83
C LEU A 297 -8.47 -7.52 13.22
N MET A 298 -9.28 -7.17 12.23
CA MET A 298 -10.51 -6.42 12.44
C MET A 298 -11.68 -7.37 12.66
N PHE A 299 -12.54 -7.05 13.62
CA PHE A 299 -13.76 -7.81 13.88
C PHE A 299 -14.67 -7.85 12.66
N GLY A 300 -15.40 -8.94 12.47
CA GLY A 300 -16.32 -9.18 11.36
C GLY A 300 -17.63 -8.35 11.39
N ASP A 301 -17.64 -7.22 12.09
CA ASP A 301 -18.70 -6.21 12.02
C ASP A 301 -18.44 -5.29 10.82
N TRP A 302 -18.84 -5.76 9.64
CA TRP A 302 -18.59 -5.05 8.39
C TRP A 302 -19.33 -3.73 8.33
N VAL A 303 -18.85 -2.83 7.49
CA VAL A 303 -19.22 -1.41 7.44
C VAL A 303 -20.17 -1.15 6.28
N TYR A 304 -21.26 -0.43 6.55
CA TYR A 304 -22.10 0.17 5.51
C TYR A 304 -21.38 1.40 4.93
N TRP A 305 -21.16 1.36 3.65
CA TRP A 305 -20.45 2.38 2.89
C TRP A 305 -21.29 2.86 1.70
N SER A 306 -21.25 4.18 1.44
CA SER A 306 -21.90 4.77 0.27
C SER A 306 -21.00 4.64 -0.95
N ASP A 307 -21.31 3.70 -1.81
CA ASP A 307 -20.68 3.52 -3.10
C ASP A 307 -21.26 4.55 -4.09
N GLN A 308 -20.61 5.69 -4.18
CA GLN A 308 -21.06 6.78 -5.05
C GLN A 308 -20.94 6.44 -6.54
N ALA A 309 -19.96 5.59 -6.91
CA ALA A 309 -19.75 5.20 -8.29
C ALA A 309 -20.91 4.34 -8.82
N ASN A 310 -21.51 3.50 -7.95
CA ASN A 310 -22.62 2.63 -8.29
C ASN A 310 -23.97 3.10 -7.75
N ALA A 311 -24.00 4.26 -7.04
CA ALA A 311 -25.21 4.82 -6.40
C ALA A 311 -25.89 3.83 -5.43
N LEU A 312 -25.10 3.08 -4.65
CA LEU A 312 -25.56 2.02 -3.74
C LEU A 312 -24.98 2.22 -2.33
N ILE A 313 -25.71 1.75 -1.32
CA ILE A 313 -25.13 1.49 -0.01
C ILE A 313 -24.77 0.01 0.07
N ARG A 314 -23.48 -0.27 0.27
CA ARG A 314 -22.96 -1.65 0.32
C ARG A 314 -22.34 -1.95 1.67
N LEU A 315 -22.36 -3.23 2.00
CA LEU A 315 -21.62 -3.77 3.12
C LEU A 315 -20.23 -4.19 2.64
N ILE A 316 -19.19 -3.61 3.22
CA ILE A 316 -17.79 -3.87 2.86
C ILE A 316 -16.95 -4.14 4.12
N SER A 317 -15.82 -4.82 3.98
CA SER A 317 -14.94 -5.07 5.11
C SER A 317 -14.32 -3.78 5.66
N PRO A 318 -13.94 -3.75 6.95
CA PRO A 318 -13.32 -2.57 7.57
C PRO A 318 -11.88 -2.29 7.09
N GLN A 319 -11.29 -3.19 6.30
CA GLN A 319 -9.86 -3.19 5.95
C GLN A 319 -9.41 -1.90 5.28
N GLY A 320 -10.10 -1.45 4.23
CA GLY A 320 -9.73 -0.25 3.46
C GLY A 320 -9.78 1.02 4.30
N PHE A 321 -10.75 1.13 5.22
CA PHE A 321 -10.83 2.27 6.15
C PHE A 321 -9.63 2.31 7.10
N VAL A 322 -9.31 1.18 7.71
CA VAL A 322 -8.25 1.09 8.71
C VAL A 322 -6.87 1.23 8.05
N ALA A 323 -6.64 0.51 6.95
CA ALA A 323 -5.39 0.58 6.19
C ALA A 323 -5.15 1.98 5.64
N GLY A 324 -6.18 2.60 5.04
CA GLY A 324 -6.10 3.96 4.52
C GLY A 324 -5.83 5.00 5.61
N ARG A 325 -6.46 4.84 6.78
CA ARG A 325 -6.19 5.73 7.92
C ARG A 325 -4.76 5.57 8.43
N LEU A 326 -4.27 4.35 8.57
CA LEU A 326 -2.88 4.09 8.97
C LEU A 326 -1.89 4.63 7.93
N ALA A 327 -2.13 4.45 6.64
CA ALA A 327 -1.27 4.99 5.59
C ALA A 327 -1.17 6.53 5.62
N ASN A 328 -2.25 7.21 6.02
CA ASN A 328 -2.28 8.68 6.17
C ASN A 328 -1.70 9.17 7.51
N LEU A 329 -1.32 8.28 8.42
CA LEU A 329 -0.70 8.62 9.70
C LEU A 329 0.81 8.37 9.64
N SER A 330 1.57 9.16 10.37
CA SER A 330 2.99 8.90 10.62
C SER A 330 3.18 7.60 11.42
N PRO A 331 4.27 6.83 11.24
CA PRO A 331 4.42 5.48 11.80
C PRO A 331 4.42 5.41 13.33
N GLU A 332 4.74 6.49 14.04
CA GLU A 332 4.66 6.56 15.50
C GLU A 332 3.25 6.75 16.05
N GLN A 333 2.26 6.99 15.17
CA GLN A 333 0.87 7.20 15.56
C GLN A 333 0.06 5.91 15.49
N SER A 334 -0.97 5.84 16.36
CA SER A 334 -1.96 4.76 16.37
C SER A 334 -3.25 5.18 15.67
N SER A 335 -3.98 4.20 15.14
CA SER A 335 -5.35 4.38 14.62
C SER A 335 -6.39 4.63 15.71
N LEU A 336 -6.04 4.42 16.99
CA LEU A 336 -6.92 4.63 18.13
C LEU A 336 -7.52 6.05 18.13
N ASN A 337 -8.83 6.13 18.31
CA ASN A 337 -9.54 7.40 18.49
C ASN A 337 -9.33 8.42 17.34
N LYS A 338 -9.11 7.92 16.13
CA LYS A 338 -8.99 8.75 14.93
C LYS A 338 -10.28 8.64 14.10
N PRO A 339 -10.84 9.75 13.61
CA PRO A 339 -12.03 9.71 12.76
C PRO A 339 -11.81 8.89 11.48
N LEU A 340 -12.81 8.05 11.14
CA LEU A 340 -12.91 7.38 9.86
C LEU A 340 -14.04 8.01 9.05
N TYR A 341 -13.77 8.32 7.80
CA TYR A 341 -14.70 9.00 6.91
C TYR A 341 -15.41 8.00 5.98
N GLY A 342 -16.66 8.29 5.62
CA GLY A 342 -17.45 7.45 4.72
C GLY A 342 -18.14 6.25 5.36
N VAL A 343 -17.95 6.01 6.66
CA VAL A 343 -18.68 5.00 7.43
C VAL A 343 -20.08 5.52 7.73
N ILE A 344 -21.11 4.82 7.24
CA ILE A 344 -22.52 5.18 7.45
C ILE A 344 -23.07 4.43 8.68
N GLY A 345 -22.63 3.21 8.88
CA GLY A 345 -23.02 2.31 9.96
C GLY A 345 -22.24 1.02 9.89
N THR A 346 -22.52 0.09 10.80
CA THR A 346 -21.97 -1.27 10.79
C THR A 346 -23.09 -2.29 10.84
N GLN A 347 -22.82 -3.57 10.63
CA GLN A 347 -23.84 -4.61 10.75
C GLN A 347 -24.50 -4.60 12.14
N LYS A 348 -23.72 -4.32 13.21
CA LYS A 348 -24.23 -4.23 14.58
C LYS A 348 -25.08 -2.98 14.81
N SER A 349 -24.66 -1.82 14.28
CA SER A 349 -25.39 -0.55 14.48
C SER A 349 -26.57 -0.38 13.53
N GLY A 350 -26.60 -1.12 12.40
CA GLY A 350 -27.57 -0.94 11.34
C GLY A 350 -27.27 0.26 10.42
N GLN A 351 -28.09 0.41 9.38
CA GLN A 351 -28.07 1.57 8.50
C GLN A 351 -28.83 2.76 9.12
N PRO A 352 -28.50 4.00 8.76
CA PRO A 352 -29.28 5.17 9.18
C PRO A 352 -30.76 5.04 8.76
N GLY A 353 -31.67 5.19 9.72
CA GLY A 353 -33.11 5.09 9.48
C GLY A 353 -33.70 3.68 9.40
N GLY A 354 -32.89 2.63 9.58
CA GLY A 354 -33.30 1.23 9.33
C GLY A 354 -33.05 0.24 10.43
N GLY A 355 -33.04 0.61 11.71
CA GLY A 355 -32.85 -0.41 12.75
C GLY A 355 -32.54 0.11 14.15
N THR A 356 -32.36 -0.79 15.07
CA THR A 356 -31.90 -0.51 16.43
C THR A 356 -30.43 -0.14 16.37
N ALA A 357 -30.10 1.14 16.58
CA ALA A 357 -28.72 1.60 16.73
C ALA A 357 -28.10 0.97 17.99
N THR A 358 -27.49 -0.20 17.85
CA THR A 358 -26.80 -0.88 18.94
C THR A 358 -25.33 -0.46 18.95
N THR A 359 -24.88 0.01 20.11
CA THR A 359 -23.47 0.31 20.36
C THR A 359 -22.79 -0.87 21.06
N TYR A 360 -21.46 -0.89 21.02
CA TYR A 360 -20.70 -1.86 21.80
C TYR A 360 -20.75 -1.55 23.29
N ALA A 361 -21.13 -2.54 24.10
CA ALA A 361 -20.95 -2.46 25.53
C ALA A 361 -19.46 -2.56 25.91
N THR A 362 -19.10 -2.05 27.10
CA THR A 362 -17.73 -2.17 27.60
C THR A 362 -17.25 -3.62 27.68
N ALA A 363 -18.14 -4.55 28.02
CA ALA A 363 -17.85 -5.98 28.06
C ALA A 363 -17.51 -6.54 26.66
N ASP A 364 -18.27 -6.14 25.64
CA ASP A 364 -18.02 -6.52 24.24
C ASP A 364 -16.63 -6.07 23.78
N LEU A 365 -16.32 -4.79 24.04
CA LEU A 365 -15.02 -4.20 23.71
C LEU A 365 -13.87 -4.88 24.47
N SER A 366 -14.09 -5.16 25.76
CA SER A 366 -13.09 -5.86 26.58
C SER A 366 -12.80 -7.26 26.04
N ALA A 367 -13.83 -8.01 25.63
CA ALA A 367 -13.66 -9.35 25.07
C ALA A 367 -12.88 -9.34 23.75
N LEU A 368 -13.20 -8.42 22.83
CA LEU A 368 -12.51 -8.28 21.55
C LEU A 368 -11.06 -7.82 21.73
N LEU A 369 -10.85 -6.72 22.45
CA LEU A 369 -9.51 -6.11 22.56
C LEU A 369 -8.54 -6.98 23.37
N SER A 370 -9.00 -7.68 24.41
CA SER A 370 -8.15 -8.63 25.14
C SER A 370 -7.78 -9.86 24.32
N ALA A 371 -8.58 -10.21 23.31
CA ALA A 371 -8.26 -11.25 22.34
C ALA A 371 -7.36 -10.73 21.20
N GLY A 372 -6.97 -9.45 21.16
CA GLY A 372 -6.21 -8.84 20.08
C GLY A 372 -7.00 -8.73 18.77
N ILE A 373 -8.30 -8.48 18.87
CA ILE A 373 -9.22 -8.21 17.77
C ILE A 373 -9.67 -6.76 17.89
N ASP A 374 -9.41 -5.95 16.88
CA ASP A 374 -9.81 -4.55 16.88
C ASP A 374 -11.16 -4.34 16.18
N VAL A 375 -11.80 -3.21 16.43
CA VAL A 375 -13.17 -2.97 15.94
C VAL A 375 -13.39 -1.49 15.61
N ILE A 376 -14.20 -1.23 14.59
CA ILE A 376 -14.72 0.11 14.29
C ILE A 376 -15.98 0.34 15.14
N ALA A 377 -15.99 1.41 15.91
CA ALA A 377 -17.11 1.73 16.80
C ALA A 377 -17.44 3.22 16.77
N ASN A 378 -18.67 3.56 17.19
CA ASN A 378 -19.18 4.88 17.48
C ASN A 378 -20.11 4.77 18.71
N PRO A 379 -19.96 5.60 19.77
CA PRO A 379 -19.01 6.70 19.91
C PRO A 379 -17.57 6.26 20.23
N GLN A 380 -16.64 7.15 19.95
CA GLN A 380 -15.25 7.07 20.37
C GLN A 380 -15.03 7.84 21.69
N PRO A 381 -13.91 7.63 22.41
CA PRO A 381 -13.59 8.44 23.60
C PRO A 381 -13.53 9.94 23.32
N GLY A 382 -13.14 10.34 22.11
CA GLY A 382 -13.04 11.73 21.68
C GLY A 382 -14.34 12.35 21.19
N GLY A 383 -15.43 11.59 21.01
CA GLY A 383 -16.70 12.13 20.54
C GLY A 383 -17.54 11.17 19.71
N THR A 384 -18.61 11.71 19.12
CA THR A 384 -19.58 10.95 18.32
C THR A 384 -19.12 10.86 16.85
N TYR A 385 -18.18 9.97 16.57
CA TYR A 385 -17.69 9.65 15.22
C TYR A 385 -17.27 8.18 15.16
N TRP A 386 -17.19 7.65 13.94
CA TRP A 386 -16.67 6.31 13.68
C TRP A 386 -15.14 6.32 13.76
N GLY A 387 -14.57 5.33 14.43
CA GLY A 387 -13.13 5.19 14.57
C GLY A 387 -12.73 3.79 15.03
N VAL A 388 -11.45 3.50 14.97
CA VAL A 388 -10.86 2.27 15.51
C VAL A 388 -10.79 2.39 17.04
N ARG A 389 -11.20 1.34 17.76
CA ARG A 389 -11.41 1.40 19.21
C ARG A 389 -10.21 0.93 20.02
N GLY A 390 -9.37 0.04 19.49
CA GLY A 390 -8.19 -0.48 20.18
C GLY A 390 -6.89 0.20 19.75
N GLY A 391 -6.66 0.35 18.47
CA GLY A 391 -5.39 0.81 17.93
C GLY A 391 -4.26 -0.20 18.15
N HIS A 392 -4.63 -1.49 18.21
CA HIS A 392 -3.73 -2.60 18.47
C HIS A 392 -3.59 -3.51 17.25
N ASN A 393 -2.43 -4.14 17.14
CA ASN A 393 -2.22 -5.31 16.30
C ASN A 393 -2.74 -6.58 17.00
N SER A 394 -2.50 -7.75 16.42
CA SER A 394 -3.04 -9.02 16.92
C SER A 394 -2.17 -9.70 17.98
N SER A 395 -1.10 -9.05 18.45
CA SER A 395 -0.21 -9.61 19.47
C SER A 395 -0.87 -9.60 20.86
N SER A 396 -0.73 -10.71 21.58
CA SER A 396 -1.10 -10.83 23.00
C SER A 396 -0.11 -10.14 23.94
N ASN A 397 1.10 -9.81 23.45
CA ASN A 397 2.13 -9.14 24.23
C ASN A 397 1.86 -7.63 24.31
N ALA A 398 1.52 -7.13 25.49
CA ALA A 398 1.24 -5.72 25.73
C ALA A 398 2.40 -4.76 25.38
N ALA A 399 3.65 -5.25 25.34
CA ALA A 399 4.79 -4.43 24.96
C ALA A 399 4.91 -4.23 23.43
N THR A 400 4.23 -5.06 22.64
CA THR A 400 4.36 -5.08 21.17
C THR A 400 3.03 -4.94 20.43
N ASN A 401 1.91 -4.77 21.13
CA ASN A 401 0.58 -4.84 20.54
C ASN A 401 0.08 -3.51 19.93
N GLY A 402 0.84 -2.41 20.00
CA GLY A 402 0.41 -1.13 19.42
C GLY A 402 0.63 -1.06 17.90
N ASP A 403 -0.25 -0.34 17.18
CA ASP A 403 -0.05 -0.02 15.76
C ASP A 403 1.29 0.66 15.51
N ASN A 404 1.65 1.61 16.38
CA ASN A 404 2.92 2.34 16.33
C ASN A 404 4.13 1.42 16.50
N TYR A 405 4.03 0.38 17.36
CA TYR A 405 5.10 -0.60 17.51
C TYR A 405 5.39 -1.30 16.17
N THR A 406 4.37 -1.85 15.55
CA THR A 406 4.51 -2.55 14.25
C THR A 406 5.12 -1.63 13.20
N ARG A 407 4.55 -0.45 13.05
CA ARG A 407 4.91 0.47 11.97
C ARG A 407 6.32 1.04 12.13
N LEU A 408 6.70 1.43 13.36
CA LEU A 408 8.06 1.90 13.64
C LEU A 408 9.09 0.78 13.50
N THR A 409 8.78 -0.42 14.01
CA THR A 409 9.67 -1.58 13.89
C THR A 409 9.92 -1.94 12.43
N ASN A 410 8.86 -2.04 11.63
CA ASN A 410 8.97 -2.34 10.21
C ASN A 410 9.70 -1.22 9.45
N TYR A 411 9.42 0.03 9.76
CA TYR A 411 10.08 1.19 9.14
C TYR A 411 11.59 1.20 9.41
N ILE A 412 12.00 1.02 10.67
CA ILE A 412 13.41 0.96 11.05
C ILE A 412 14.09 -0.23 10.38
N ALA A 413 13.50 -1.43 10.49
CA ALA A 413 14.06 -2.66 9.91
C ALA A 413 14.24 -2.54 8.39
N SER A 414 13.23 -2.08 7.67
CA SER A 414 13.27 -1.92 6.20
C SER A 414 14.25 -0.84 5.77
N THR A 415 14.34 0.29 6.51
CA THR A 415 15.32 1.34 6.23
C THR A 415 16.74 0.83 6.42
N LEU A 416 17.00 0.09 7.50
CA LEU A 416 18.32 -0.49 7.73
C LEU A 416 18.66 -1.54 6.68
N ALA A 417 17.72 -2.40 6.31
CA ALA A 417 17.93 -3.41 5.26
C ALA A 417 18.26 -2.77 3.89
N SER A 418 17.60 -1.67 3.54
CA SER A 418 17.82 -0.98 2.25
C SER A 418 19.13 -0.17 2.23
N GLY A 419 19.56 0.39 3.36
CA GLY A 419 20.65 1.36 3.37
C GLY A 419 21.98 0.85 3.90
N MET A 420 21.99 -0.14 4.80
CA MET A 420 23.23 -0.61 5.43
C MET A 420 24.06 -1.59 4.57
N GLY A 421 23.51 -2.05 3.46
CA GLY A 421 24.20 -2.96 2.54
C GLY A 421 25.52 -2.42 1.98
N VAL A 422 25.73 -1.11 1.97
CA VAL A 422 26.98 -0.46 1.52
C VAL A 422 28.21 -0.81 2.35
N TYR A 423 28.01 -1.30 3.57
CA TYR A 423 29.10 -1.73 4.45
C TYR A 423 29.53 -3.17 4.22
N VAL A 424 28.74 -3.97 3.50
CA VAL A 424 29.08 -5.33 3.11
C VAL A 424 30.22 -5.29 2.09
N GLY A 425 31.24 -6.12 2.29
CA GLY A 425 32.43 -6.16 1.43
C GLY A 425 33.53 -5.16 1.80
N GLN A 426 33.35 -4.30 2.82
CA GLN A 426 34.41 -3.42 3.30
C GLN A 426 35.36 -4.15 4.26
N LEU A 427 36.59 -3.63 4.36
CA LEU A 427 37.59 -4.19 5.30
C LEU A 427 37.19 -3.93 6.75
N VAL A 428 37.23 -4.99 7.56
CA VAL A 428 36.88 -4.90 8.98
C VAL A 428 38.01 -4.24 9.76
N ASN A 429 37.76 -3.01 10.21
CA ASN A 429 38.68 -2.21 11.00
C ASN A 429 37.92 -1.21 11.90
N ALA A 430 38.63 -0.48 12.73
CA ALA A 430 38.03 0.52 13.64
C ALA A 430 37.25 1.62 12.90
N SER A 431 37.70 2.03 11.72
CA SER A 431 37.01 3.05 10.93
C SER A 431 35.67 2.54 10.40
N LEU A 432 35.59 1.26 10.01
CA LEU A 432 34.31 0.65 9.61
C LEU A 432 33.29 0.68 10.74
N PHE A 433 33.68 0.30 11.96
CA PHE A 433 32.81 0.35 13.14
C PHE A 433 32.30 1.77 13.42
N GLN A 434 33.19 2.76 13.35
CA GLN A 434 32.84 4.16 13.55
C GLN A 434 31.87 4.67 12.47
N ASN A 435 32.08 4.31 11.21
CA ASN A 435 31.22 4.70 10.10
C ASN A 435 29.82 4.10 10.25
N ILE A 436 29.71 2.80 10.54
CA ILE A 436 28.43 2.12 10.81
C ILE A 436 27.70 2.82 11.97
N ARG A 437 28.40 3.02 13.11
CA ARG A 437 27.83 3.67 14.27
C ARG A 437 27.35 5.08 13.98
N SER A 438 28.16 5.89 13.27
CA SER A 438 27.79 7.27 12.92
C SER A 438 26.57 7.34 12.02
N THR A 439 26.46 6.45 11.03
CA THR A 439 25.30 6.36 10.13
C THR A 439 24.03 6.02 10.90
N LEU A 440 24.10 5.00 11.79
CA LEU A 440 22.97 4.61 12.62
C LEU A 440 22.54 5.72 13.58
N LEU A 441 23.51 6.40 14.24
CA LEU A 441 23.23 7.53 15.12
C LEU A 441 22.63 8.71 14.36
N ALA A 442 23.09 9.00 13.15
CA ALA A 442 22.52 10.07 12.31
C ALA A 442 21.07 9.78 11.95
N PHE A 443 20.76 8.55 11.57
CA PHE A 443 19.39 8.12 11.27
C PHE A 443 18.47 8.24 12.50
N LEU A 444 18.87 7.69 13.65
CA LEU A 444 18.06 7.73 14.87
C LEU A 444 17.88 9.15 15.42
N ASN A 445 18.90 10.02 15.31
CA ASN A 445 18.76 11.44 15.62
C ASN A 445 17.78 12.15 14.67
N GLY A 446 17.75 11.75 13.40
CA GLY A 446 16.75 12.20 12.45
C GLY A 446 15.33 11.85 12.90
N LEU A 447 15.08 10.60 13.34
CA LEU A 447 13.79 10.19 13.88
C LEU A 447 13.40 10.95 15.15
N LEU A 448 14.37 11.19 16.03
CA LEU A 448 14.15 11.98 17.25
C LEU A 448 13.77 13.43 16.92
N SER A 449 14.47 14.05 15.96
CA SER A 449 14.18 15.43 15.54
C SER A 449 12.83 15.59 14.85
N GLN A 450 12.33 14.52 14.20
CA GLN A 450 11.00 14.46 13.60
C GLN A 450 9.89 14.14 14.62
N GLY A 451 10.25 13.89 15.89
CA GLY A 451 9.29 13.53 16.93
C GLY A 451 8.77 12.09 16.87
N MET A 452 9.34 11.24 16.01
CA MET A 452 8.97 9.82 15.92
C MET A 452 9.46 9.01 17.12
N LEU A 453 10.55 9.42 17.73
CA LEU A 453 11.10 8.87 18.97
C LEU A 453 11.03 9.92 20.07
N GLY A 454 10.92 9.46 21.30
CA GLY A 454 10.94 10.35 22.46
C GLY A 454 10.94 9.56 23.76
N SER A 455 11.29 10.26 24.84
CA SER A 455 11.29 9.72 26.19
C SER A 455 10.50 10.64 27.12
N THR A 456 9.88 10.08 28.13
CA THR A 456 9.27 10.82 29.25
C THR A 456 10.32 11.37 30.21
N THR A 457 11.58 10.99 30.03
CA THR A 457 12.74 11.46 30.79
C THR A 457 13.68 12.22 29.86
N SER A 458 14.69 12.91 30.43
CA SER A 458 15.71 13.62 29.66
C SER A 458 16.73 12.68 28.96
N ALA A 459 16.59 11.36 29.11
CA ALA A 459 17.49 10.38 28.49
C ALA A 459 17.23 10.23 27.00
N LEU A 460 18.28 9.97 26.22
CA LEU A 460 18.14 9.63 24.80
C LEU A 460 17.32 8.34 24.66
N PRO A 461 16.32 8.30 23.76
CA PRO A 461 15.46 7.14 23.57
C PRO A 461 16.10 6.03 22.73
N PHE A 462 17.38 6.08 22.45
CA PHE A 462 18.10 5.07 21.69
C PHE A 462 19.56 4.95 22.09
N ALA A 463 20.14 3.77 21.81
CA ALA A 463 21.57 3.51 21.94
C ALA A 463 22.07 2.68 20.76
N VAL A 464 23.31 2.92 20.34
CA VAL A 464 23.97 2.16 19.27
C VAL A 464 25.34 1.71 19.74
N VAL A 465 25.59 0.41 19.68
CA VAL A 465 26.90 -0.19 19.97
C VAL A 465 27.42 -0.89 18.70
N CYS A 466 28.56 -0.43 18.22
CA CYS A 466 29.29 -1.08 17.12
C CYS A 466 30.78 -0.78 17.37
N ASP A 467 31.44 -1.63 18.14
CA ASP A 467 32.85 -1.51 18.52
C ASP A 467 33.40 -2.89 18.90
N THR A 468 34.60 -2.94 19.50
CA THR A 468 35.24 -4.19 19.90
C THR A 468 34.53 -4.94 21.03
N SER A 469 33.62 -4.29 21.77
CA SER A 469 32.86 -4.95 22.84
C SER A 469 31.85 -5.96 22.34
N ASN A 470 31.18 -5.66 21.20
CA ASN A 470 30.23 -6.56 20.54
C ASN A 470 30.80 -7.23 19.27
N ASN A 471 32.05 -6.90 18.87
CA ASN A 471 32.74 -7.48 17.73
C ASN A 471 34.13 -8.06 18.15
N PRO A 472 34.18 -9.19 18.87
CA PRO A 472 35.43 -9.80 19.27
C PRO A 472 36.21 -10.35 18.06
N ALA A 473 37.55 -10.46 18.19
CA ALA A 473 38.44 -10.90 17.12
C ALA A 473 38.09 -12.29 16.53
N SER A 474 37.47 -13.16 17.32
CA SER A 474 36.99 -14.49 16.89
C SER A 474 35.87 -14.41 15.84
N ARG A 475 35.07 -13.31 15.84
CA ARG A 475 34.00 -13.09 14.85
C ARG A 475 34.48 -12.21 13.69
N THR A 476 35.21 -11.15 13.98
CA THR A 476 35.73 -10.24 12.96
C THR A 476 36.75 -10.90 12.04
N GLY A 477 37.56 -11.86 12.57
CA GLY A 477 38.46 -12.69 11.77
C GLY A 477 37.76 -13.62 10.77
N LEU A 478 36.45 -13.88 10.96
CA LEU A 478 35.60 -14.63 10.05
C LEU A 478 34.75 -13.71 9.15
N GLY A 479 34.96 -12.39 9.20
CA GLY A 479 34.22 -11.43 8.40
C GLY A 479 32.86 -10.99 8.96
N TYR A 480 32.51 -11.31 10.21
CA TYR A 480 31.26 -10.88 10.83
C TYR A 480 31.42 -9.52 11.51
N VAL A 481 30.50 -8.61 11.26
CA VAL A 481 30.36 -7.34 11.97
C VAL A 481 28.94 -7.23 12.50
N GLN A 482 28.80 -6.85 13.75
CA GLN A 482 27.53 -6.66 14.44
C GLN A 482 27.39 -5.23 14.94
N ALA A 483 26.21 -4.64 14.72
CA ALA A 483 25.79 -3.40 15.35
C ALA A 483 24.52 -3.66 16.16
N ASP A 484 24.53 -3.30 17.43
CA ASP A 484 23.36 -3.41 18.31
C ASP A 484 22.67 -2.05 18.41
N VAL A 485 21.40 -2.03 18.02
CA VAL A 485 20.55 -0.83 18.03
C VAL A 485 19.41 -1.06 19.01
N GLN A 486 19.32 -0.22 20.03
CA GLN A 486 18.23 -0.21 21.00
C GLN A 486 17.42 1.08 20.80
N VAL A 487 16.10 0.96 20.68
CA VAL A 487 15.21 2.10 20.48
C VAL A 487 14.01 2.00 21.43
N GLN A 488 13.73 3.08 22.13
CA GLN A 488 12.54 3.21 22.97
C GLN A 488 11.46 3.95 22.19
N TYR A 489 10.31 3.29 21.97
CA TYR A 489 9.15 3.90 21.37
C TYR A 489 8.32 4.66 22.39
N GLN A 490 7.63 5.70 21.93
CA GLN A 490 6.66 6.42 22.75
C GLN A 490 5.40 5.57 22.93
N ALA A 491 4.88 5.49 24.15
CA ALA A 491 3.62 4.84 24.43
C ALA A 491 2.45 5.72 23.98
N ILE A 492 1.41 5.09 23.45
CA ILE A 492 0.14 5.74 23.16
C ILE A 492 -0.68 5.83 24.44
N ASN A 493 -1.25 7.00 24.73
CA ASN A 493 -2.15 7.15 25.88
C ASN A 493 -3.51 6.50 25.58
N GLU A 494 -3.72 5.32 26.12
CA GLU A 494 -4.96 4.54 25.93
C GLU A 494 -5.95 4.74 27.08
N LYS A 495 -5.45 4.99 28.28
CA LYS A 495 -6.23 5.02 29.52
C LYS A 495 -5.91 6.29 30.29
N PHE A 496 -6.79 7.27 30.18
CA PHE A 496 -6.67 8.52 30.92
C PHE A 496 -7.52 8.48 32.17
N ILE A 497 -6.88 8.53 33.34
CA ILE A 497 -7.54 8.47 34.64
C ILE A 497 -7.52 9.87 35.27
N VAL A 498 -8.68 10.38 35.58
CA VAL A 498 -8.87 11.64 36.31
C VAL A 498 -9.44 11.34 37.69
N ASN A 499 -8.68 11.66 38.72
CA ASN A 499 -9.19 11.58 40.09
C ASN A 499 -9.86 12.90 40.47
N VAL A 500 -11.16 12.85 40.71
CA VAL A 500 -11.93 14.01 41.12
C VAL A 500 -12.29 13.85 42.60
N GLN A 501 -11.84 14.78 43.42
CA GLN A 501 -12.21 14.89 44.82
C GLN A 501 -13.14 16.09 44.98
N GLY A 502 -14.38 15.86 45.29
CA GLY A 502 -15.40 16.90 45.51
C GLY A 502 -16.11 16.71 46.84
N GLY A 503 -16.42 17.79 47.54
CA GLY A 503 -17.16 17.77 48.82
C GLY A 503 -16.99 19.08 49.60
N GLN A 504 -17.89 19.32 50.57
CA GLN A 504 -17.87 20.55 51.39
C GLN A 504 -16.63 20.69 52.29
N THR A 505 -15.94 19.57 52.56
CA THR A 505 -14.75 19.52 53.42
C THR A 505 -13.44 19.35 52.68
N VAL A 506 -13.48 19.41 51.32
CA VAL A 506 -12.28 19.26 50.50
C VAL A 506 -11.42 20.53 50.60
N GLN A 507 -10.20 20.37 51.07
CA GLN A 507 -9.19 21.44 51.04
C GLN A 507 -8.54 21.50 49.66
N VAL A 508 -8.76 22.59 48.95
CA VAL A 508 -8.10 22.85 47.66
C VAL A 508 -6.70 23.37 47.88
N SER A 509 -5.70 22.56 47.57
CA SER A 509 -4.30 23.01 47.54
C SER A 509 -3.90 23.30 46.09
N VAL A 510 -3.57 24.56 45.80
CA VAL A 510 -3.01 24.94 44.50
C VAL A 510 -1.50 24.73 44.54
N GLN A 511 -0.99 23.75 43.83
CA GLN A 511 0.44 23.68 43.54
C GLN A 511 0.79 24.73 42.49
N THR A 512 1.47 25.76 42.88
CA THR A 512 2.09 26.68 41.91
C THR A 512 3.23 25.95 41.23
N VAL A 513 3.09 25.69 39.94
CA VAL A 513 4.18 25.23 39.09
C VAL A 513 5.22 26.35 39.07
N PRO A 514 6.50 26.11 39.46
CA PRO A 514 7.52 27.12 39.30
C PRO A 514 7.64 27.46 37.81
N SER A 515 7.46 28.72 37.46
CA SER A 515 7.79 29.23 36.15
C SER A 515 9.31 29.10 35.97
N ASN A 516 9.78 28.18 35.15
CA ASN A 516 11.15 28.20 34.67
C ASN A 516 11.31 29.45 33.80
N SER A 517 11.96 30.47 34.40
CA SER A 517 12.47 31.66 33.70
C SER A 517 13.71 31.33 32.88
#